data_dac488caf626b2794308d740da1225a9
#
_entry.id   dac488caf626b2794308d740da1225a9
#
_cell.length_a   1.000
_cell.length_b   1.000
_cell.length_c   1.000
_cell.angle_alpha   90.00
_cell.angle_beta   90.00
_cell.angle_gamma   90.00
#
_symmetry.space_group_name_H-M   'P 1'
#
loop_
_entity.id
_entity.type
_entity.pdbx_description
1 polymer ?
#
loop_
_entity_poly.entity_id
_entity_poly.type
_entity_poly.pdbx_seq_one_letter_code
_entity_poly.pdbx_strand_id
1 'polypeptide(L)'
;AEQATERLDASGPNTIEALTKTLARRIADAFIDPFAGILAALALVSLYIDVLSVPEPQRDPSTVIVIGIMLLVSGGMKFIQEARSGNAAEALKDLVSNTCTALRDGKCIEIPFDELVPGDMIRLSAGDMVPADARIITARDLFVIESALTGESEAVEKTTAVTVVEGADSSALPLSACKNIVFTGTSVQNGTAMALVVATGSDTYLGGIAKMLNGRGEKSAFDRGVSSVSMLLVRLMLVMAPAVFAINAATKGNVIDALLFATSVAVGITPQMLPVIVTTSL
;
A
#
# COMPACT_ATOMS: atom_id res chain seq x y z
N ALA A 1 19.91 -0.56 28.63
CA ALA A 1 20.24 -0.78 27.20
C ALA A 1 19.93 -2.22 26.79
N GLU A 2 20.49 -3.22 27.47
CA GLU A 2 20.33 -4.66 27.13
C GLU A 2 18.86 -5.10 27.13
N GLN A 3 18.08 -4.70 28.14
CA GLN A 3 16.62 -4.95 28.18
C GLN A 3 15.85 -4.28 27.05
N ALA A 4 16.32 -3.13 26.54
CA ALA A 4 15.69 -2.47 25.41
C ALA A 4 15.88 -3.25 24.11
N THR A 5 17.06 -3.84 23.91
CA THR A 5 17.34 -4.70 22.76
C THR A 5 16.47 -5.97 22.78
N GLU A 6 16.37 -6.62 23.95
CA GLU A 6 15.50 -7.80 24.13
C GLU A 6 14.02 -7.49 23.86
N ARG A 7 13.56 -6.30 24.29
CA ARG A 7 12.19 -5.84 24.03
C ARG A 7 11.99 -5.50 22.57
N LEU A 8 12.97 -4.91 21.90
CA LEU A 8 12.92 -4.61 20.46
C LEU A 8 12.78 -5.89 19.63
N ASP A 9 13.52 -6.94 20.00
CA ASP A 9 13.40 -8.24 19.36
C ASP A 9 12.02 -8.88 19.59
N ALA A 10 11.41 -8.64 20.74
CA ALA A 10 10.10 -9.20 21.10
C ALA A 10 8.91 -8.40 20.52
N SER A 11 8.96 -7.06 20.53
CA SER A 11 7.87 -6.17 20.09
C SER A 11 7.99 -5.71 18.65
N GLY A 12 9.17 -5.88 18.03
CA GLY A 12 9.47 -5.32 16.71
C GLY A 12 9.76 -3.81 16.75
N PRO A 13 10.19 -3.24 15.62
CA PRO A 13 10.51 -1.82 15.51
C PRO A 13 9.26 -0.94 15.67
N ASN A 14 9.44 0.26 16.19
CA ASN A 14 8.37 1.25 16.33
C ASN A 14 8.04 1.90 14.97
N THR A 15 7.53 1.10 14.06
CA THR A 15 7.08 1.53 12.74
C THR A 15 5.64 1.10 12.52
N ILE A 16 4.84 1.98 11.93
CA ILE A 16 3.51 1.60 11.46
C ILE A 16 3.71 0.90 10.12
N GLU A 17 3.60 -0.43 10.12
CA GLU A 17 3.73 -1.22 8.91
C GLU A 17 2.66 -0.80 7.89
N ALA A 18 3.07 -0.10 6.85
CA ALA A 18 2.34 -0.14 5.59
C ALA A 18 2.45 -1.59 5.10
N LEU A 19 1.31 -2.27 4.90
CA LEU A 19 1.28 -3.65 4.39
C LEU A 19 2.12 -3.74 3.10
N THR A 20 3.39 -4.05 3.25
CA THR A 20 4.25 -4.33 2.10
C THR A 20 3.79 -5.64 1.50
N LYS A 21 3.26 -5.56 0.28
CA LYS A 21 2.84 -6.76 -0.47
C LYS A 21 4.02 -7.71 -0.60
N THR A 22 3.83 -8.97 -0.26
CA THR A 22 4.84 -10.01 -0.49
C THR A 22 5.23 -10.07 -1.97
N LEU A 23 6.48 -10.41 -2.28
CA LEU A 23 6.99 -10.54 -3.66
C LEU A 23 6.07 -11.39 -4.55
N ALA A 24 5.57 -12.51 -4.02
CA ALA A 24 4.63 -13.37 -4.72
C ALA A 24 3.32 -12.65 -5.08
N ARG A 25 2.82 -11.80 -4.19
CA ARG A 25 1.60 -11.00 -4.42
C ARG A 25 1.85 -9.86 -5.41
N ARG A 26 3.03 -9.23 -5.38
CA ARG A 26 3.44 -8.22 -6.38
C ARG A 26 3.52 -8.84 -7.78
N ILE A 27 4.11 -10.03 -7.92
CA ILE A 27 4.17 -10.77 -9.19
C ILE A 27 2.74 -11.12 -9.63
N ALA A 28 1.91 -11.67 -8.76
CA ALA A 28 0.52 -12.00 -9.10
C ALA A 28 -0.26 -10.76 -9.57
N ASP A 29 -0.17 -9.64 -8.83
CA ASP A 29 -0.84 -8.37 -9.17
C ASP A 29 -0.34 -7.78 -10.52
N ALA A 30 0.93 -8.03 -10.90
CA ALA A 30 1.47 -7.63 -12.19
C ALA A 30 0.83 -8.36 -13.38
N PHE A 31 0.41 -9.61 -13.18
CA PHE A 31 -0.24 -10.45 -14.21
C PHE A 31 -1.76 -10.50 -14.07
N ILE A 32 -2.34 -10.05 -12.95
CA ILE A 32 -3.80 -9.95 -12.76
C ILE A 32 -4.27 -8.58 -13.25
N ASP A 33 -4.38 -8.44 -14.56
CA ASP A 33 -4.98 -7.29 -15.24
C ASP A 33 -6.09 -7.81 -16.20
N PRO A 34 -7.20 -7.08 -16.37
CA PRO A 34 -8.23 -7.47 -17.34
C PRO A 34 -7.67 -7.79 -18.73
N PHE A 35 -6.68 -7.04 -19.19
CA PHE A 35 -6.03 -7.28 -20.48
C PHE A 35 -5.18 -8.55 -20.51
N ALA A 36 -4.40 -8.80 -19.45
CA ALA A 36 -3.64 -10.04 -19.32
C ALA A 36 -4.56 -11.26 -19.29
N GLY A 37 -5.71 -11.16 -18.62
CA GLY A 37 -6.73 -12.21 -18.62
C GLY A 37 -7.28 -12.52 -19.99
N ILE A 38 -7.54 -11.49 -20.81
CA ILE A 38 -8.02 -11.65 -22.17
C ILE A 38 -6.94 -12.27 -23.07
N LEU A 39 -5.70 -11.76 -22.98
CA LEU A 39 -4.58 -12.33 -23.74
C LEU A 39 -4.32 -13.79 -23.35
N ALA A 40 -4.42 -14.14 -22.08
CA ALA A 40 -4.32 -15.52 -21.64
C ALA A 40 -5.44 -16.40 -22.21
N ALA A 41 -6.68 -15.91 -22.22
CA ALA A 41 -7.80 -16.62 -22.85
C ALA A 41 -7.59 -16.80 -24.36
N LEU A 42 -7.12 -15.76 -25.06
CA LEU A 42 -6.77 -15.84 -26.49
C LEU A 42 -5.62 -16.81 -26.75
N ALA A 43 -4.59 -16.82 -25.88
CA ALA A 43 -3.49 -17.79 -25.96
C ALA A 43 -3.98 -19.24 -25.83
N LEU A 44 -4.94 -19.50 -24.92
CA LEU A 44 -5.54 -20.82 -24.74
C LEU A 44 -6.36 -21.24 -25.97
N VAL A 45 -7.14 -20.31 -26.54
CA VAL A 45 -7.90 -20.57 -27.77
C VAL A 45 -6.97 -20.86 -28.92
N SER A 46 -5.93 -20.05 -29.14
CA SER A 46 -4.92 -20.27 -30.18
C SER A 46 -4.15 -21.57 -29.97
N LEU A 47 -3.78 -21.91 -28.74
CA LEU A 47 -3.13 -23.19 -28.42
C LEU A 47 -4.01 -24.37 -28.79
N TYR A 48 -5.31 -24.31 -28.52
CA TYR A 48 -6.24 -25.35 -28.87
C TYR A 48 -6.40 -25.49 -30.40
N ILE A 49 -6.55 -24.40 -31.12
CA ILE A 49 -6.82 -24.38 -32.56
C ILE A 49 -5.56 -24.69 -33.36
N ASP A 50 -4.44 -24.00 -33.07
CA ASP A 50 -3.23 -24.04 -33.91
C ASP A 50 -2.31 -25.21 -33.57
N VAL A 51 -2.42 -25.78 -32.37
CA VAL A 51 -1.50 -26.83 -31.91
C VAL A 51 -2.22 -28.14 -31.62
N LEU A 52 -3.36 -28.11 -30.88
CA LEU A 52 -4.01 -29.35 -30.43
C LEU A 52 -4.99 -29.92 -31.46
N SER A 53 -5.69 -29.05 -32.22
CA SER A 53 -6.69 -29.49 -33.19
C SER A 53 -6.12 -29.83 -34.58
N VAL A 54 -4.86 -29.47 -34.85
CA VAL A 54 -4.21 -29.67 -36.16
C VAL A 54 -3.18 -30.80 -36.06
N PRO A 55 -3.21 -31.79 -36.98
CA PRO A 55 -2.22 -32.86 -37.01
C PRO A 55 -0.84 -32.36 -37.46
N GLU A 56 0.24 -33.01 -36.96
CA GLU A 56 1.57 -32.81 -37.52
C GLU A 56 1.59 -33.16 -39.02
N PRO A 57 2.15 -32.34 -39.90
CA PRO A 57 3.15 -31.26 -39.77
C PRO A 57 2.60 -29.83 -39.88
N GLN A 58 1.31 -29.60 -39.73
CA GLN A 58 0.66 -28.28 -39.95
C GLN A 58 0.50 -27.45 -38.67
N ARG A 59 1.10 -27.88 -37.56
CA ARG A 59 1.05 -27.13 -36.27
C ARG A 59 1.86 -25.85 -36.36
N ASP A 60 1.21 -24.74 -36.09
CA ASP A 60 1.87 -23.40 -36.03
C ASP A 60 1.73 -22.76 -34.66
N PRO A 61 2.73 -22.90 -33.78
CA PRO A 61 2.70 -22.31 -32.43
C PRO A 61 3.03 -20.81 -32.43
N SER A 62 3.27 -20.17 -33.57
CA SER A 62 3.78 -18.79 -33.65
C SER A 62 2.85 -17.80 -32.95
N THR A 63 1.54 -17.92 -33.11
CA THR A 63 0.57 -17.03 -32.45
C THR A 63 0.61 -17.16 -30.93
N VAL A 64 0.70 -18.39 -30.41
CA VAL A 64 0.80 -18.66 -28.96
C VAL A 64 2.08 -18.09 -28.40
N ILE A 65 3.21 -18.27 -29.12
CA ILE A 65 4.52 -17.73 -28.72
C ILE A 65 4.50 -16.21 -28.69
N VAL A 66 3.94 -15.56 -29.69
CA VAL A 66 3.83 -14.10 -29.75
C VAL A 66 2.99 -13.59 -28.58
N ILE A 67 1.81 -14.16 -28.31
CA ILE A 67 0.97 -13.75 -27.18
C ILE A 67 1.70 -13.99 -25.85
N GLY A 68 2.41 -15.12 -25.72
CA GLY A 68 3.23 -15.42 -24.54
C GLY A 68 4.33 -14.40 -24.29
N ILE A 69 5.06 -14.00 -25.32
CA ILE A 69 6.07 -12.93 -25.26
C ILE A 69 5.43 -11.59 -24.85
N MET A 70 4.26 -11.25 -25.44
CA MET A 70 3.53 -10.04 -25.10
C MET A 70 3.11 -10.01 -23.61
N LEU A 71 2.60 -11.12 -23.08
CA LEU A 71 2.27 -11.26 -21.66
C LEU A 71 3.49 -11.10 -20.76
N LEU A 72 4.61 -11.72 -21.12
CA LEU A 72 5.86 -11.60 -20.35
C LEU A 72 6.42 -10.17 -20.35
N VAL A 73 6.43 -9.52 -21.51
CA VAL A 73 6.90 -8.14 -21.63
C VAL A 73 6.00 -7.18 -20.85
N SER A 74 4.68 -7.30 -20.99
CA SER A 74 3.70 -6.44 -20.31
C SER A 74 3.76 -6.64 -18.80
N GLY A 75 3.72 -7.88 -18.31
CA GLY A 75 3.81 -8.19 -16.89
C GLY A 75 5.16 -7.82 -16.29
N GLY A 76 6.26 -8.07 -17.01
CA GLY A 76 7.61 -7.71 -16.60
C GLY A 76 7.80 -6.19 -16.50
N MET A 77 7.30 -5.42 -17.47
CA MET A 77 7.36 -3.96 -17.43
C MET A 77 6.59 -3.40 -16.22
N LYS A 78 5.38 -3.88 -15.97
CA LYS A 78 4.55 -3.49 -14.83
C LYS A 78 5.25 -3.83 -13.50
N PHE A 79 5.84 -5.02 -13.39
CA PHE A 79 6.61 -5.43 -12.21
C PHE A 79 7.82 -4.53 -11.95
N ILE A 80 8.60 -4.22 -13.00
CA ILE A 80 9.77 -3.33 -12.88
C ILE A 80 9.35 -1.92 -12.44
N GLN A 81 8.25 -1.40 -12.97
CA GLN A 81 7.73 -0.07 -12.62
C GLN A 81 7.24 -0.04 -11.17
N GLU A 82 6.48 -1.05 -10.72
CA GLU A 82 6.00 -1.14 -9.33
C GLU A 82 7.17 -1.29 -8.35
N ALA A 83 8.20 -2.07 -8.71
CA ALA A 83 9.42 -2.19 -7.92
C ALA A 83 10.20 -0.87 -7.82
N ARG A 84 10.35 -0.13 -8.93
CA ARG A 84 11.04 1.17 -8.93
C ARG A 84 10.30 2.23 -8.12
N SER A 85 8.98 2.30 -8.26
CA SER A 85 8.14 3.24 -7.49
C SER A 85 8.19 2.95 -5.99
N GLY A 86 8.14 1.68 -5.60
CA GLY A 86 8.25 1.27 -4.20
C GLY A 86 9.61 1.64 -3.58
N ASN A 87 10.70 1.34 -4.28
CA ASN A 87 12.05 1.64 -3.80
C ASN A 87 12.34 3.16 -3.70
N ALA A 88 11.78 3.98 -4.60
CA ALA A 88 11.93 5.43 -4.52
C ALA A 88 11.21 6.02 -3.31
N ALA A 89 10.03 5.51 -2.97
CA ALA A 89 9.29 5.93 -1.77
C ALA A 89 9.99 5.50 -0.47
N GLU A 90 10.64 4.33 -0.47
CA GLU A 90 11.40 3.82 0.68
C GLU A 90 12.69 4.63 0.89
N ALA A 91 13.42 4.95 -0.18
CA ALA A 91 14.62 5.79 -0.12
C ALA A 91 14.34 7.22 0.40
N LEU A 92 13.15 7.77 0.12
CA LEU A 92 12.72 9.06 0.69
C LEU A 92 12.40 8.97 2.18
N LYS A 93 11.88 7.83 2.67
CA LYS A 93 11.66 7.57 4.08
C LYS A 93 12.97 7.53 4.87
N ASP A 94 14.00 6.89 4.31
CA ASP A 94 15.30 6.74 4.95
C ASP A 94 16.08 8.06 5.09
N LEU A 95 15.74 9.06 4.26
CA LEU A 95 16.35 10.39 4.34
C LEU A 95 15.82 11.24 5.52
N VAL A 96 14.69 10.85 6.12
CA VAL A 96 14.06 11.54 7.26
C VAL A 96 14.05 10.59 8.46
N SER A 97 15.22 10.38 9.06
CA SER A 97 15.30 9.69 10.35
C SER A 97 14.90 10.65 11.46
N ASN A 98 13.71 10.47 12.01
CA ASN A 98 13.30 11.19 13.21
C ASN A 98 13.94 10.52 14.42
N THR A 99 14.56 11.33 15.29
CA THR A 99 15.18 10.89 16.54
C THR A 99 14.43 11.42 17.75
N CYS A 100 14.53 10.73 18.87
CA CYS A 100 13.99 11.17 20.15
C CYS A 100 15.02 10.97 21.28
N THR A 101 14.86 11.72 22.35
CA THR A 101 15.70 11.58 23.53
C THR A 101 15.09 10.55 24.49
N ALA A 102 15.73 9.41 24.65
CA ALA A 102 15.36 8.37 25.61
C ALA A 102 16.30 8.37 26.81
N LEU A 103 15.75 8.09 27.99
CA LEU A 103 16.52 7.91 29.23
C LEU A 103 16.77 6.41 29.45
N ARG A 104 17.97 5.94 29.11
CA ARG A 104 18.40 4.55 29.31
C ARG A 104 19.64 4.52 30.23
N ASP A 105 19.66 3.63 31.20
CA ASP A 105 20.76 3.46 32.16
C ASP A 105 21.16 4.79 32.88
N GLY A 106 20.15 5.65 33.18
CA GLY A 106 20.34 6.95 33.83
C GLY A 106 20.95 8.05 32.96
N LYS A 107 21.10 7.79 31.62
CA LYS A 107 21.63 8.78 30.67
C LYS A 107 20.59 9.10 29.62
N CYS A 108 20.48 10.38 29.26
CA CYS A 108 19.71 10.80 28.09
C CYS A 108 20.53 10.51 26.82
N ILE A 109 20.02 9.67 25.96
CA ILE A 109 20.61 9.32 24.66
C ILE A 109 19.62 9.63 23.55
N GLU A 110 20.14 10.05 22.42
CA GLU A 110 19.34 10.25 21.23
C GLU A 110 19.28 8.93 20.46
N ILE A 111 18.06 8.46 20.18
CA ILE A 111 17.80 7.22 19.46
C ILE A 111 16.83 7.47 18.31
N PRO A 112 16.92 6.72 17.20
CA PRO A 112 15.90 6.72 16.17
C PRO A 112 14.53 6.28 16.72
N PHE A 113 13.44 6.78 16.11
CA PHE A 113 12.07 6.43 16.54
C PHE A 113 11.80 4.94 16.47
N ASP A 114 12.35 4.26 15.49
CA ASP A 114 12.17 2.82 15.24
C ASP A 114 12.82 1.92 16.30
N GLU A 115 13.83 2.43 17.03
CA GLU A 115 14.48 1.72 18.15
C GLU A 115 13.76 1.90 19.50
N LEU A 116 12.68 2.67 19.53
CA LEU A 116 11.93 2.94 20.76
C LEU A 116 11.05 1.73 21.12
N VAL A 117 11.08 1.35 22.40
CA VAL A 117 10.35 0.17 22.90
C VAL A 117 9.41 0.52 24.06
N PRO A 118 8.33 -0.25 24.26
CA PRO A 118 7.49 -0.08 25.45
C PRO A 118 8.31 -0.24 26.73
N GLY A 119 8.14 0.72 27.66
CA GLY A 119 8.91 0.81 28.90
C GLY A 119 10.09 1.77 28.85
N ASP A 120 10.41 2.35 27.69
CA ASP A 120 11.40 3.44 27.62
C ASP A 120 10.82 4.73 28.22
N MET A 121 11.70 5.48 28.88
CA MET A 121 11.39 6.84 29.32
C MET A 121 11.89 7.82 28.28
N ILE A 122 11.01 8.65 27.75
CA ILE A 122 11.33 9.68 26.76
C ILE A 122 11.23 11.08 27.36
N ARG A 123 12.10 11.98 26.89
CA ARG A 123 12.02 13.41 27.15
C ARG A 123 11.37 14.08 25.94
N LEU A 124 10.37 14.91 26.22
CA LEU A 124 9.68 15.72 25.22
C LEU A 124 9.92 17.19 25.51
N SER A 125 10.16 17.98 24.48
CA SER A 125 10.40 19.42 24.53
C SER A 125 9.64 20.12 23.42
N ALA A 126 9.43 21.42 23.51
CA ALA A 126 8.77 22.21 22.47
C ALA A 126 9.44 22.01 21.10
N GLY A 127 8.65 21.71 20.09
CA GLY A 127 9.07 21.36 18.71
C GLY A 127 9.21 19.87 18.44
N ASP A 128 9.24 19.01 19.46
CA ASP A 128 9.37 17.58 19.28
C ASP A 128 8.08 16.96 18.75
N MET A 129 8.21 15.96 17.90
CA MET A 129 7.12 15.04 17.57
C MET A 129 7.08 13.91 18.59
N VAL A 130 5.88 13.52 18.99
CA VAL A 130 5.69 12.38 19.90
C VAL A 130 5.90 11.07 19.13
N PRO A 131 6.93 10.28 19.50
CA PRO A 131 7.35 9.12 18.71
C PRO A 131 6.49 7.87 18.92
N ALA A 132 5.81 7.77 20.06
CA ALA A 132 5.02 6.61 20.48
C ALA A 132 3.95 7.04 21.48
N ASP A 133 2.96 6.19 21.74
CA ASP A 133 1.97 6.47 22.77
C ASP A 133 2.66 6.34 24.14
N ALA A 134 2.63 7.44 24.92
CA ALA A 134 3.35 7.51 26.16
C ALA A 134 2.53 8.16 27.28
N ARG A 135 2.68 7.63 28.49
CA ARG A 135 2.10 8.19 29.70
C ARG A 135 3.02 9.26 30.30
N ILE A 136 2.47 10.41 30.59
CA ILE A 136 3.21 11.52 31.20
C ILE A 136 3.51 11.20 32.67
N ILE A 137 4.77 11.26 33.02
CA ILE A 137 5.27 11.08 34.42
C ILE A 137 5.54 12.42 35.07
N THR A 138 6.13 13.37 34.34
CA THR A 138 6.30 14.76 34.76
C THR A 138 6.01 15.69 33.58
N ALA A 139 5.39 16.82 33.84
CA ALA A 139 5.14 17.85 32.82
C ALA A 139 5.33 19.24 33.43
N ARG A 140 5.80 20.20 32.61
CA ARG A 140 5.85 21.63 32.90
C ARG A 140 5.32 22.37 31.69
N ASP A 141 4.18 23.03 31.90
CA ASP A 141 3.50 23.84 30.87
C ASP A 141 3.41 23.13 29.51
N LEU A 142 3.07 21.82 29.53
CA LEU A 142 3.05 20.98 28.36
C LEU A 142 1.76 21.19 27.57
N PHE A 143 1.88 21.70 26.35
CA PHE A 143 0.81 21.84 25.37
C PHE A 143 1.15 21.02 24.13
N VAL A 144 0.21 20.20 23.68
CA VAL A 144 0.38 19.27 22.55
C VAL A 144 -0.70 19.54 21.51
N ILE A 145 -0.30 19.64 20.26
CA ILE A 145 -1.19 19.73 19.09
C ILE A 145 -1.58 18.33 18.65
N GLU A 146 -2.87 18.00 18.71
CA GLU A 146 -3.42 16.70 18.36
C GLU A 146 -4.13 16.69 17.01
N SER A 147 -3.90 17.69 16.16
CA SER A 147 -4.61 17.89 14.87
C SER A 147 -4.53 16.70 13.93
N ALA A 148 -3.44 15.95 13.95
CA ALA A 148 -3.26 14.75 13.13
C ALA A 148 -4.26 13.63 13.50
N LEU A 149 -4.77 13.62 14.74
CA LEU A 149 -5.69 12.60 15.24
C LEU A 149 -7.13 13.09 15.36
N THR A 150 -7.31 14.35 15.77
CA THR A 150 -8.63 14.94 16.05
C THR A 150 -9.12 15.87 14.96
N GLY A 151 -8.21 16.39 14.13
CA GLY A 151 -8.49 17.46 13.16
C GLY A 151 -8.54 18.87 13.78
N GLU A 152 -8.41 18.99 15.11
CA GLU A 152 -8.45 20.27 15.82
C GLU A 152 -7.03 20.84 15.96
N SER A 153 -6.84 22.11 15.57
CA SER A 153 -5.52 22.77 15.61
C SER A 153 -5.21 23.42 16.96
N GLU A 154 -6.16 23.43 17.91
CA GLU A 154 -5.96 24.00 19.23
C GLU A 154 -5.09 23.06 20.08
N ALA A 155 -4.10 23.64 20.78
CA ALA A 155 -3.22 22.88 21.61
C ALA A 155 -3.91 22.47 22.92
N VAL A 156 -3.78 21.22 23.28
CA VAL A 156 -4.36 20.63 24.49
C VAL A 156 -3.31 20.62 25.61
N GLU A 157 -3.66 21.18 26.77
CA GLU A 157 -2.82 21.07 27.96
C GLU A 157 -2.76 19.63 28.44
N LYS A 158 -1.55 19.11 28.61
CA LYS A 158 -1.28 17.78 29.10
C LYS A 158 -0.65 17.81 30.48
N THR A 159 -1.16 16.97 31.37
CA THR A 159 -0.76 16.92 32.78
C THR A 159 -0.51 15.50 33.26
N THR A 160 0.01 15.32 34.46
CA THR A 160 0.17 13.99 35.07
C THR A 160 -1.12 13.45 35.70
N ALA A 161 -2.16 14.28 35.82
CA ALA A 161 -3.42 13.92 36.46
C ALA A 161 -4.18 12.86 35.69
N VAL A 162 -4.63 11.84 36.40
CA VAL A 162 -5.51 10.80 35.81
C VAL A 162 -6.92 11.38 35.73
N THR A 163 -7.47 11.48 34.52
CA THR A 163 -8.87 11.85 34.35
C THR A 163 -9.71 10.60 34.66
N VAL A 164 -10.34 10.55 35.83
CA VAL A 164 -11.31 9.52 36.18
C VAL A 164 -12.68 10.08 35.83
N VAL A 165 -13.33 9.51 34.81
CA VAL A 165 -14.73 9.80 34.53
C VAL A 165 -15.54 8.68 35.16
N GLU A 166 -16.23 8.99 36.27
CA GLU A 166 -17.10 8.03 36.96
C GLU A 166 -18.21 7.58 36.00
N GLY A 167 -18.28 6.27 35.75
CA GLY A 167 -19.37 5.65 34.97
C GLY A 167 -19.19 5.62 33.47
N ALA A 168 -18.08 6.10 32.90
CA ALA A 168 -17.78 5.93 31.49
C ALA A 168 -16.89 4.69 31.26
N ASP A 169 -17.29 3.85 30.29
CA ASP A 169 -16.38 2.84 29.75
C ASP A 169 -15.13 3.54 29.22
N SER A 170 -13.95 3.09 29.67
CA SER A 170 -12.65 3.67 29.27
C SER A 170 -12.41 3.71 27.75
N SER A 171 -13.20 2.93 27.00
CA SER A 171 -13.20 2.89 25.52
C SER A 171 -13.96 4.07 24.85
N ALA A 172 -14.69 4.88 25.62
CA ALA A 172 -15.55 5.96 25.11
C ALA A 172 -15.00 7.38 25.39
N LEU A 173 -13.82 7.51 26.01
CA LEU A 173 -13.24 8.83 26.29
C LEU A 173 -12.67 9.45 25.01
N PRO A 174 -13.02 10.72 24.68
CA PRO A 174 -12.36 11.42 23.59
C PRO A 174 -10.87 11.62 23.91
N LEU A 175 -10.02 11.57 22.87
CA LEU A 175 -8.55 11.72 23.03
C LEU A 175 -8.15 12.98 23.80
N SER A 176 -8.84 14.10 23.55
CA SER A 176 -8.59 15.39 24.24
C SER A 176 -8.88 15.34 25.74
N ALA A 177 -9.71 14.39 26.21
CA ALA A 177 -9.94 14.15 27.63
C ALA A 177 -8.81 13.36 28.30
N CYS A 178 -7.99 12.65 27.53
CA CYS A 178 -6.83 11.90 28.04
C CYS A 178 -5.65 12.82 28.31
N LYS A 179 -5.72 13.61 29.38
CA LYS A 179 -4.71 14.65 29.71
C LYS A 179 -3.35 14.08 30.13
N ASN A 180 -3.28 12.84 30.57
CA ASN A 180 -2.08 12.18 31.07
C ASN A 180 -1.38 11.28 30.04
N ILE A 181 -1.84 11.28 28.81
CA ILE A 181 -1.28 10.50 27.71
C ILE A 181 -0.98 11.43 26.53
N VAL A 182 0.15 11.21 25.89
CA VAL A 182 0.50 11.76 24.59
C VAL A 182 0.51 10.65 23.55
N PHE A 183 0.05 10.97 22.35
CA PHE A 183 -0.16 10.00 21.29
C PHE A 183 0.84 10.18 20.15
N THR A 184 1.27 9.10 19.53
CA THR A 184 2.15 9.14 18.36
C THR A 184 1.56 10.00 17.23
N GLY A 185 2.43 10.74 16.53
CA GLY A 185 2.01 11.63 15.44
C GLY A 185 1.49 13.00 15.88
N THR A 186 1.47 13.29 17.19
CA THR A 186 1.20 14.63 17.74
C THR A 186 2.50 15.41 17.93
N SER A 187 2.42 16.73 18.09
CA SER A 187 3.59 17.59 18.28
C SER A 187 3.49 18.43 19.53
N VAL A 188 4.64 18.59 20.24
CA VAL A 188 4.74 19.44 21.41
C VAL A 188 4.84 20.90 20.97
N GLN A 189 3.83 21.71 21.32
CA GLN A 189 3.84 23.13 21.01
C GLN A 189 4.67 23.93 22.03
N ASN A 190 4.51 23.61 23.32
CA ASN A 190 5.19 24.30 24.41
C ASN A 190 5.44 23.37 25.60
N GLY A 191 6.39 23.74 26.44
CA GLY A 191 6.71 23.04 27.68
C GLY A 191 7.69 21.88 27.52
N THR A 192 7.78 21.09 28.58
CA THR A 192 8.65 19.90 28.63
C THR A 192 7.98 18.79 29.43
N ALA A 193 8.27 17.55 29.10
CA ALA A 193 7.77 16.39 29.81
C ALA A 193 8.78 15.24 29.84
N MET A 194 8.63 14.38 30.87
CA MET A 194 9.14 13.01 30.85
C MET A 194 7.93 12.07 30.75
N ALA A 195 7.96 11.17 29.80
CA ALA A 195 6.87 10.23 29.55
C ALA A 195 7.39 8.80 29.41
N LEU A 196 6.59 7.85 29.88
CA LEU A 196 6.84 6.42 29.76
C LEU A 196 6.13 5.88 28.54
N VAL A 197 6.85 5.28 27.62
CA VAL A 197 6.30 4.63 26.42
C VAL A 197 5.47 3.43 26.83
N VAL A 198 4.22 3.40 26.37
CA VAL A 198 3.26 2.31 26.67
C VAL A 198 2.92 1.47 25.45
N ALA A 199 2.92 2.07 24.24
CA ALA A 199 2.68 1.36 23.01
C ALA A 199 3.52 1.93 21.87
N THR A 200 3.96 1.06 20.96
CA THR A 200 4.81 1.39 19.79
C THR A 200 4.22 0.84 18.51
N GLY A 201 4.60 1.42 17.38
CA GLY A 201 4.28 0.93 16.04
C GLY A 201 2.78 0.71 15.80
N SER A 202 2.46 -0.49 15.40
CA SER A 202 1.09 -0.90 15.06
C SER A 202 0.13 -0.98 16.26
N ASP A 203 0.63 -0.96 17.48
CA ASP A 203 -0.17 -1.05 18.70
C ASP A 203 -0.49 0.33 19.29
N THR A 204 0.05 1.39 18.71
CA THR A 204 -0.32 2.78 19.04
C THR A 204 -1.75 3.09 18.55
N TYR A 205 -2.34 4.14 19.09
CA TYR A 205 -3.65 4.63 18.64
C TYR A 205 -3.66 4.93 17.14
N LEU A 206 -2.63 5.63 16.65
CA LEU A 206 -2.46 5.91 15.21
C LEU A 206 -2.26 4.62 14.39
N GLY A 207 -1.51 3.66 14.92
CA GLY A 207 -1.33 2.33 14.33
C GLY A 207 -2.65 1.57 14.19
N GLY A 208 -3.53 1.65 15.19
CA GLY A 208 -4.88 1.10 15.15
C GLY A 208 -5.73 1.71 14.03
N ILE A 209 -5.70 3.03 13.86
CA ILE A 209 -6.37 3.73 12.76
C ILE A 209 -5.79 3.29 11.42
N ALA A 210 -4.47 3.23 11.30
CA ALA A 210 -3.79 2.80 10.09
C ALA A 210 -4.17 1.36 9.69
N LYS A 211 -4.26 0.44 10.64
CA LYS A 211 -4.76 -0.93 10.40
C LYS A 211 -6.18 -0.95 9.84
N MET A 212 -7.07 -0.10 10.36
CA MET A 212 -8.45 0.01 9.87
C MET A 212 -8.52 0.60 8.45
N LEU A 213 -7.66 1.55 8.12
CA LEU A 213 -7.58 2.20 6.80
C LEU A 213 -6.91 1.32 5.74
N ASN A 214 -5.93 0.50 6.12
CA ASN A 214 -5.19 -0.38 5.21
C ASN A 214 -6.07 -1.45 4.50
N GLY A 215 -7.28 -1.71 5.00
CA GLY A 215 -8.27 -2.58 4.33
C GLY A 215 -9.01 -1.92 3.17
N ARG A 216 -8.91 -0.61 2.99
CA ARG A 216 -9.63 0.18 1.99
C ARG A 216 -8.69 1.13 1.24
N GLY A 217 -7.74 0.58 0.50
CA GLY A 217 -6.99 1.39 -0.46
C GLY A 217 -7.96 1.99 -1.48
N GLU A 218 -8.43 3.22 -1.25
CA GLU A 218 -9.23 3.93 -2.24
C GLU A 218 -8.36 4.21 -3.48
N LYS A 219 -8.82 3.69 -4.63
CA LYS A 219 -8.20 3.99 -5.91
C LYS A 219 -8.26 5.51 -6.13
N SER A 220 -7.16 6.12 -6.54
CA SER A 220 -7.12 7.55 -6.86
C SER A 220 -8.16 7.89 -7.95
N ALA A 221 -8.56 9.16 -8.07
CA ALA A 221 -9.45 9.61 -9.14
C ALA A 221 -8.86 9.29 -10.52
N PHE A 222 -7.55 9.36 -10.64
CA PHE A 222 -6.80 9.01 -11.83
C PHE A 222 -6.88 7.51 -12.13
N ASP A 223 -6.64 6.63 -11.15
CA ASP A 223 -6.76 5.17 -11.31
C ASP A 223 -8.18 4.75 -11.71
N ARG A 224 -9.19 5.44 -11.17
CA ARG A 224 -10.59 5.25 -11.57
C ARG A 224 -10.83 5.64 -13.03
N GLY A 225 -10.26 6.77 -13.46
CA GLY A 225 -10.33 7.22 -14.86
C GLY A 225 -9.70 6.23 -15.83
N VAL A 226 -8.49 5.79 -15.53
CA VAL A 226 -7.77 4.79 -16.35
C VAL A 226 -8.50 3.46 -16.37
N SER A 227 -8.98 2.98 -15.23
CA SER A 227 -9.77 1.75 -15.15
C SER A 227 -11.07 1.85 -15.96
N SER A 228 -11.69 3.03 -16.01
CA SER A 228 -12.90 3.28 -16.82
C SER A 228 -12.60 3.21 -18.31
N VAL A 229 -11.52 3.85 -18.77
CA VAL A 229 -11.08 3.78 -20.18
C VAL A 229 -10.69 2.35 -20.56
N SER A 230 -9.95 1.66 -19.69
CA SER A 230 -9.59 0.26 -19.88
C SER A 230 -10.83 -0.62 -20.05
N MET A 231 -11.83 -0.44 -19.19
CA MET A 231 -13.07 -1.20 -19.26
C MET A 231 -13.90 -0.88 -20.53
N LEU A 232 -13.87 0.37 -21.00
CA LEU A 232 -14.50 0.76 -22.25
C LEU A 232 -13.87 0.01 -23.43
N LEU A 233 -12.52 -0.06 -23.47
CA LEU A 233 -11.80 -0.76 -24.53
C LEU A 233 -12.06 -2.27 -24.50
N VAL A 234 -12.11 -2.87 -23.29
CA VAL A 234 -12.52 -4.28 -23.12
C VAL A 234 -13.92 -4.52 -23.65
N ARG A 235 -14.90 -3.64 -23.35
CA ARG A 235 -16.26 -3.76 -23.87
C ARG A 235 -16.30 -3.63 -25.39
N LEU A 236 -15.54 -2.67 -25.95
CA LEU A 236 -15.44 -2.51 -27.40
C LEU A 236 -14.91 -3.77 -28.07
N MET A 237 -13.83 -4.34 -27.51
CA MET A 237 -13.24 -5.58 -28.03
C MET A 237 -14.22 -6.75 -27.92
N LEU A 238 -14.98 -6.86 -26.82
CA LEU A 238 -15.96 -7.92 -26.58
C LEU A 238 -17.14 -7.86 -27.55
N VAL A 239 -17.39 -6.71 -28.18
CA VAL A 239 -18.37 -6.52 -29.24
C VAL A 239 -17.74 -6.72 -30.61
N MET A 240 -16.55 -6.15 -30.85
CA MET A 240 -15.91 -6.16 -32.16
C MET A 240 -15.38 -7.55 -32.56
N ALA A 241 -14.76 -8.30 -31.63
CA ALA A 241 -14.21 -9.62 -31.96
C ALA A 241 -15.28 -10.63 -32.38
N PRO A 242 -16.44 -10.78 -31.70
CA PRO A 242 -17.54 -11.62 -32.18
C PRO A 242 -18.16 -11.13 -33.49
N ALA A 243 -18.26 -9.80 -33.69
CA ALA A 243 -18.78 -9.24 -34.93
C ALA A 243 -17.88 -9.61 -36.13
N VAL A 244 -16.57 -9.43 -35.98
CA VAL A 244 -15.56 -9.81 -36.97
C VAL A 244 -15.60 -11.31 -37.23
N PHE A 245 -15.71 -12.12 -36.16
CA PHE A 245 -15.87 -13.56 -36.29
C PHE A 245 -17.11 -13.92 -37.10
N ALA A 246 -18.27 -13.36 -36.76
CA ALA A 246 -19.55 -13.67 -37.47
C ALA A 246 -19.51 -13.29 -38.96
N ILE A 247 -18.97 -12.09 -39.26
CA ILE A 247 -18.83 -11.63 -40.64
C ILE A 247 -17.89 -12.55 -41.43
N ASN A 248 -16.73 -12.89 -40.84
CA ASN A 248 -15.73 -13.71 -41.51
C ASN A 248 -16.21 -15.16 -41.70
N ALA A 249 -16.89 -15.73 -40.71
CA ALA A 249 -17.51 -17.06 -40.82
C ALA A 249 -18.60 -17.13 -41.90
N ALA A 250 -19.43 -16.07 -42.00
CA ALA A 250 -20.48 -15.99 -43.01
C ALA A 250 -19.93 -15.80 -44.43
N THR A 251 -18.81 -15.06 -44.58
CA THR A 251 -18.24 -14.76 -45.90
C THR A 251 -17.29 -15.82 -46.43
N LYS A 252 -16.48 -16.44 -45.57
CA LYS A 252 -15.46 -17.43 -45.99
C LYS A 252 -15.87 -18.89 -45.79
N GLY A 253 -16.92 -19.15 -45.02
CA GLY A 253 -17.45 -20.50 -44.80
C GLY A 253 -16.55 -21.43 -43.97
N ASN A 254 -15.36 -20.98 -43.55
CA ASN A 254 -14.44 -21.71 -42.69
C ASN A 254 -14.42 -21.09 -41.31
N VAL A 255 -14.96 -21.82 -40.33
CA VAL A 255 -15.11 -21.37 -38.94
C VAL A 255 -13.74 -21.19 -38.24
N ILE A 256 -12.78 -22.06 -38.59
CA ILE A 256 -11.43 -22.03 -38.00
C ILE A 256 -10.68 -20.76 -38.42
N ASP A 257 -10.66 -20.48 -39.75
CA ASP A 257 -10.00 -19.26 -40.26
C ASP A 257 -10.67 -17.98 -39.76
N ALA A 258 -12.01 -18.01 -39.62
CA ALA A 258 -12.76 -16.89 -39.05
C ALA A 258 -12.38 -16.63 -37.59
N LEU A 259 -12.17 -17.69 -36.80
CA LEU A 259 -11.81 -17.61 -35.39
C LEU A 259 -10.35 -17.11 -35.22
N LEU A 260 -9.42 -17.61 -36.05
CA LEU A 260 -8.04 -17.14 -36.10
C LEU A 260 -7.95 -15.65 -36.45
N PHE A 261 -8.71 -15.21 -37.45
CA PHE A 261 -8.74 -13.81 -37.81
C PHE A 261 -9.34 -12.92 -36.71
N ALA A 262 -10.45 -13.35 -36.10
CA ALA A 262 -11.05 -12.63 -34.99
C ALA A 262 -10.11 -12.52 -33.76
N THR A 263 -9.36 -13.59 -33.47
CA THR A 263 -8.35 -13.62 -32.43
C THR A 263 -7.22 -12.63 -32.72
N SER A 264 -6.70 -12.58 -33.95
CA SER A 264 -5.67 -11.64 -34.37
C SER A 264 -6.13 -10.19 -34.26
N VAL A 265 -7.39 -9.89 -34.63
CA VAL A 265 -7.99 -8.55 -34.48
C VAL A 265 -8.15 -8.19 -33.01
N ALA A 266 -8.59 -9.13 -32.16
CA ALA A 266 -8.72 -8.90 -30.71
C ALA A 266 -7.38 -8.57 -30.06
N VAL A 267 -6.31 -9.29 -30.41
CA VAL A 267 -4.93 -9.00 -29.95
C VAL A 267 -4.50 -7.60 -30.39
N GLY A 268 -4.77 -7.22 -31.65
CA GLY A 268 -4.38 -5.90 -32.20
C GLY A 268 -5.11 -4.71 -31.57
N ILE A 269 -6.34 -4.91 -31.08
CA ILE A 269 -7.13 -3.85 -30.41
C ILE A 269 -6.74 -3.72 -28.91
N THR A 270 -6.02 -4.69 -28.36
CA THR A 270 -5.66 -4.66 -26.92
C THR A 270 -4.66 -3.54 -26.63
N PRO A 271 -4.99 -2.54 -25.80
CA PRO A 271 -4.11 -1.40 -25.52
C PRO A 271 -3.05 -1.78 -24.49
N GLN A 272 -1.94 -2.32 -24.95
CA GLN A 272 -0.87 -2.82 -24.08
C GLN A 272 -0.07 -1.70 -23.37
N MET A 273 -0.08 -0.48 -23.92
CA MET A 273 0.68 0.65 -23.41
C MET A 273 -0.07 1.49 -22.36
N LEU A 274 -1.37 1.25 -22.13
CA LEU A 274 -2.16 2.06 -21.21
C LEU A 274 -1.64 1.99 -19.76
N PRO A 275 -1.29 0.81 -19.21
CA PRO A 275 -0.71 0.71 -17.87
C PRO A 275 0.65 1.42 -17.75
N VAL A 276 1.45 1.41 -18.82
CA VAL A 276 2.77 2.05 -18.88
C VAL A 276 2.65 3.58 -18.84
N ILE A 277 1.70 4.14 -19.58
CA ILE A 277 1.45 5.59 -19.61
C ILE A 277 1.01 6.09 -18.23
N VAL A 278 0.19 5.31 -17.53
CA VAL A 278 -0.29 5.62 -16.18
C VAL A 278 0.85 5.73 -15.17
N THR A 279 1.77 4.78 -15.18
CA THR A 279 2.86 4.73 -14.21
C THR A 279 4.01 5.69 -14.54
N THR A 280 4.13 6.19 -15.77
CA THR A 280 5.12 7.23 -16.13
C THR A 280 4.64 8.65 -15.87
N SER A 281 3.35 8.85 -15.61
CA SER A 281 2.76 10.17 -15.32
C SER A 281 2.58 10.44 -13.82
N LEU A 282 2.92 9.50 -12.96
CA LEU A 282 3.04 9.61 -11.50
C LEU A 282 4.47 9.89 -11.09
#